data_64bc487d85201bf15212de6415aa4147
#
_entry.id   64bc487d85201bf15212de6415aa4147
#
_cell.length_a   1.000
_cell.length_b   1.000
_cell.length_c   1.000
_cell.angle_alpha   90.00
_cell.angle_beta   90.00
_cell.angle_gamma   90.00
#
_symmetry.space_group_name_H-M   'P 1'
#
loop_
_entity.id
_entity.type
_entity.pdbx_description
1 polymer ?
#
loop_
_entity_poly.entity_id
_entity_poly.type
_entity_poly.pdbx_seq_one_letter_code
_entity_poly.pdbx_strand_id
1 'polypeptide(L)'
;MPITDPTPHNTEASRAAARRQQSLAAAAQCFREHGFHGASIARISKIAGMSAGHIYHYFENKEAIIAAIVAQDLETLLTLTAELRAACNVRKALIERAAEGVLDQLDPASAALKVEIVAEAARNPHVARIVREADATCRRELMVTIRAIRSAAGHDDTPAATADMVEVLASLFE
;
A
#
# COMPACT_ATOMS: atom_id res chain seq x y z
N MET A 1 38.97 -16.65 10.01
CA MET A 1 37.55 -16.29 10.04
C MET A 1 36.87 -16.95 8.86
N PRO A 2 35.92 -17.86 9.01
CA PRO A 2 35.25 -18.48 7.88
C PRO A 2 34.24 -17.49 7.31
N ILE A 3 34.36 -17.21 6.02
CA ILE A 3 33.39 -16.47 5.21
C ILE A 3 32.19 -17.42 5.07
N THR A 4 31.09 -17.11 5.72
CA THR A 4 29.81 -17.81 5.52
C THR A 4 29.27 -17.43 4.15
N ASP A 5 29.34 -18.36 3.23
CA ASP A 5 28.71 -18.29 1.91
C ASP A 5 27.18 -18.12 2.12
N PRO A 6 26.50 -17.17 1.45
CA PRO A 6 25.05 -17.02 1.59
C PRO A 6 24.37 -18.28 1.07
N THR A 7 23.61 -18.93 1.95
CA THR A 7 22.87 -20.16 1.64
C THR A 7 21.97 -19.98 0.41
N PRO A 8 21.92 -20.93 -0.54
CA PRO A 8 21.16 -20.84 -1.80
C PRO A 8 19.66 -20.58 -1.63
N HIS A 9 19.07 -20.94 -0.50
CA HIS A 9 17.65 -20.67 -0.14
C HIS A 9 17.32 -19.18 -0.05
N ASN A 10 18.23 -18.34 0.43
CA ASN A 10 17.97 -16.90 0.57
C ASN A 10 17.96 -16.17 -0.79
N THR A 11 18.73 -16.67 -1.75
CA THR A 11 18.77 -16.13 -3.12
C THR A 11 17.53 -16.47 -3.94
N GLU A 12 16.93 -17.62 -3.75
CA GLU A 12 15.74 -18.06 -4.48
C GLU A 12 14.47 -17.33 -4.00
N ALA A 13 14.29 -17.22 -2.68
CA ALA A 13 13.21 -16.43 -2.08
C ALA A 13 13.28 -14.94 -2.48
N SER A 14 14.46 -14.36 -2.49
CA SER A 14 14.69 -12.98 -2.93
C SER A 14 14.36 -12.78 -4.42
N ARG A 15 14.71 -13.74 -5.28
CA ARG A 15 14.37 -13.70 -6.71
C ARG A 15 12.85 -13.84 -6.94
N ALA A 16 12.18 -14.71 -6.19
CA ALA A 16 10.74 -14.88 -6.26
C ALA A 16 10.01 -13.59 -5.82
N ALA A 17 10.44 -12.97 -4.72
CA ALA A 17 9.91 -11.69 -4.26
C ALA A 17 10.10 -10.58 -5.30
N ALA A 18 11.29 -10.46 -5.89
CA ALA A 18 11.58 -9.48 -6.94
C ALA A 18 10.69 -9.70 -8.18
N ARG A 19 10.47 -10.94 -8.59
CA ARG A 19 9.59 -11.28 -9.72
C ARG A 19 8.12 -10.96 -9.43
N ARG A 20 7.66 -11.25 -8.20
CA ARG A 20 6.32 -10.88 -7.76
C ARG A 20 6.13 -9.37 -7.79
N GLN A 21 7.10 -8.60 -7.29
CA GLN A 21 7.07 -7.14 -7.29
C GLN A 21 7.08 -6.58 -8.71
N GLN A 22 7.90 -7.13 -9.62
CA GLN A 22 7.91 -6.77 -11.03
C GLN A 22 6.54 -7.00 -11.70
N SER A 23 5.86 -8.08 -11.34
CA SER A 23 4.50 -8.38 -11.82
C SER A 23 3.47 -7.36 -11.32
N LEU A 24 3.56 -6.94 -10.04
CA LEU A 24 2.68 -5.91 -9.46
C LEU A 24 2.90 -4.55 -10.13
N ALA A 25 4.15 -4.13 -10.30
CA ALA A 25 4.46 -2.86 -10.96
C ALA A 25 3.94 -2.81 -12.41
N ALA A 26 4.10 -3.90 -13.16
CA ALA A 26 3.58 -4.03 -14.52
C ALA A 26 2.04 -4.01 -14.57
N ALA A 27 1.38 -4.63 -13.59
CA ALA A 27 -0.07 -4.62 -13.49
C ALA A 27 -0.59 -3.22 -13.13
N ALA A 28 0.02 -2.54 -12.18
CA ALA A 28 -0.29 -1.17 -11.81
C ALA A 28 -0.18 -0.21 -13.01
N GLN A 29 0.91 -0.34 -13.79
CA GLN A 29 1.06 0.41 -15.03
C GLN A 29 -0.07 0.09 -16.02
N CYS A 30 -0.37 -1.19 -16.23
CA CYS A 30 -1.40 -1.63 -17.16
C CYS A 30 -2.79 -1.12 -16.75
N PHE A 31 -3.12 -1.12 -15.45
CA PHE A 31 -4.39 -0.58 -14.94
C PHE A 31 -4.50 0.92 -15.16
N ARG A 32 -3.44 1.68 -14.93
CA ARG A 32 -3.42 3.13 -15.19
C ARG A 32 -3.64 3.47 -16.67
N GLU A 33 -2.96 2.75 -17.56
CA GLU A 33 -2.98 3.05 -18.99
C GLU A 33 -4.25 2.56 -19.71
N HIS A 34 -4.87 1.50 -19.22
CA HIS A 34 -5.93 0.80 -19.95
C HIS A 34 -7.19 0.52 -19.13
N GLY A 35 -7.21 0.93 -17.88
CA GLY A 35 -8.26 0.57 -16.92
C GLY A 35 -8.24 -0.91 -16.53
N PHE A 36 -8.96 -1.27 -15.48
CA PHE A 36 -9.02 -2.66 -15.00
C PHE A 36 -9.55 -3.62 -16.07
N HIS A 37 -10.61 -3.25 -16.78
CA HIS A 37 -11.22 -4.11 -17.80
C HIS A 37 -10.38 -4.21 -19.08
N GLY A 38 -9.69 -3.14 -19.47
CA GLY A 38 -8.78 -3.14 -20.62
C GLY A 38 -7.43 -3.83 -20.35
N ALA A 39 -7.05 -4.00 -19.10
CA ALA A 39 -5.86 -4.74 -18.71
C ALA A 39 -6.12 -6.26 -18.80
N SER A 40 -5.37 -6.96 -19.64
CA SER A 40 -5.36 -8.42 -19.72
C SER A 40 -4.07 -8.99 -19.13
N ILE A 41 -4.10 -10.22 -18.64
CA ILE A 41 -2.88 -10.92 -18.16
C ILE A 41 -1.81 -10.98 -19.25
N ALA A 42 -2.21 -11.14 -20.52
CA ALA A 42 -1.28 -11.13 -21.64
C ALA A 42 -0.59 -9.77 -21.81
N ARG A 43 -1.30 -8.66 -21.57
CA ARG A 43 -0.72 -7.31 -21.62
C ARG A 43 0.19 -7.06 -20.41
N ILE A 44 -0.24 -7.43 -19.21
CA ILE A 44 0.56 -7.35 -17.99
C ILE A 44 1.85 -8.15 -18.15
N SER A 45 1.78 -9.38 -18.67
CA SER A 45 2.96 -10.22 -18.90
C SER A 45 3.95 -9.61 -19.90
N LYS A 46 3.44 -8.95 -20.95
CA LYS A 46 4.27 -8.22 -21.92
C LYS A 46 5.01 -7.04 -21.25
N ILE A 47 4.31 -6.24 -20.44
CA ILE A 47 4.91 -5.11 -19.70
C ILE A 47 5.95 -5.64 -18.69
N ALA A 48 5.62 -6.73 -17.98
CA ALA A 48 6.50 -7.35 -17.02
C ALA A 48 7.73 -8.05 -17.64
N GLY A 49 7.76 -8.28 -18.96
CA GLY A 49 8.81 -9.09 -19.59
C GLY A 49 8.79 -10.54 -19.13
N MET A 50 7.61 -11.09 -18.81
CA MET A 50 7.41 -12.43 -18.28
C MET A 50 6.36 -13.19 -19.09
N SER A 51 6.29 -14.52 -18.96
CA SER A 51 5.19 -15.28 -19.53
C SER A 51 3.90 -15.09 -18.72
N ALA A 52 2.73 -15.27 -19.36
CA ALA A 52 1.44 -15.27 -18.66
C ALA A 52 1.38 -16.33 -17.55
N GLY A 53 1.98 -17.51 -17.77
CA GLY A 53 2.08 -18.56 -16.75
C GLY A 53 2.87 -18.11 -15.51
N HIS A 54 3.86 -17.24 -15.67
CA HIS A 54 4.60 -16.64 -14.55
C HIS A 54 3.73 -15.69 -13.73
N ILE A 55 2.85 -14.90 -14.39
CA ILE A 55 1.90 -14.04 -13.68
C ILE A 55 0.89 -14.89 -12.90
N TYR A 56 0.32 -15.94 -13.52
CA TYR A 56 -0.60 -16.86 -12.85
C TYR A 56 0.04 -17.66 -11.70
N HIS A 57 1.36 -17.84 -11.71
CA HIS A 57 2.06 -18.44 -10.57
C HIS A 57 1.95 -17.59 -9.30
N TYR A 58 1.88 -16.26 -9.42
CA TYR A 58 1.79 -15.33 -8.30
C TYR A 58 0.36 -14.87 -7.99
N PHE A 59 -0.48 -14.77 -9.01
CA PHE A 59 -1.82 -14.19 -8.90
C PHE A 59 -2.84 -15.01 -9.71
N GLU A 60 -3.83 -15.50 -9.04
CA GLU A 60 -4.90 -16.33 -9.64
C GLU A 60 -5.71 -15.55 -10.70
N ASN A 61 -5.97 -14.28 -10.43
CA ASN A 61 -6.77 -13.40 -11.27
C ASN A 61 -6.37 -11.92 -11.07
N LYS A 62 -7.02 -11.01 -11.78
CA LYS A 62 -6.75 -9.56 -11.67
C LYS A 62 -7.17 -8.98 -10.33
N GLU A 63 -8.21 -9.49 -9.73
CA GLU A 63 -8.67 -9.11 -8.39
C GLU A 63 -7.62 -9.45 -7.32
N ALA A 64 -6.94 -10.60 -7.44
CA ALA A 64 -5.82 -10.96 -6.57
C ALA A 64 -4.63 -10.00 -6.73
N ILE A 65 -4.42 -9.45 -7.94
CA ILE A 65 -3.42 -8.40 -8.18
C ILE A 65 -3.82 -7.11 -7.46
N ILE A 66 -5.08 -6.66 -7.59
CA ILE A 66 -5.59 -5.50 -6.84
C ILE A 66 -5.41 -5.70 -5.34
N ALA A 67 -5.80 -6.86 -4.81
CA ALA A 67 -5.64 -7.19 -3.40
C ALA A 67 -4.17 -7.06 -2.95
N ALA A 68 -3.23 -7.49 -3.78
CA ALA A 68 -1.80 -7.41 -3.49
C ALA A 68 -1.27 -5.96 -3.55
N ILE A 69 -1.78 -5.12 -4.47
CA ILE A 69 -1.46 -3.69 -4.54
C ILE A 69 -1.96 -2.98 -3.28
N VAL A 70 -3.24 -3.15 -2.94
CA VAL A 70 -3.86 -2.56 -1.74
C VAL A 70 -3.16 -3.01 -0.46
N ALA A 71 -2.77 -4.30 -0.38
CA ALA A 71 -2.02 -4.82 0.77
C ALA A 71 -0.63 -4.20 0.90
N GLN A 72 0.05 -3.92 -0.22
CA GLN A 72 1.37 -3.26 -0.22
C GLN A 72 1.26 -1.80 0.25
N ASP A 73 0.25 -1.07 -0.21
CA ASP A 73 0.00 0.31 0.23
C ASP A 73 -0.31 0.35 1.72
N LEU A 74 -1.14 -0.59 2.21
CA LEU A 74 -1.44 -0.73 3.63
C LEU A 74 -0.19 -1.07 4.45
N GLU A 75 0.67 -1.99 4.00
CA GLU A 75 1.93 -2.34 4.67
C GLU A 75 2.85 -1.13 4.80
N THR A 76 2.94 -0.31 3.75
CA THR A 76 3.70 0.94 3.77
C THR A 76 3.17 1.88 4.85
N LEU A 77 1.85 2.07 4.94
CA LEU A 77 1.22 2.87 5.98
C LEU A 77 1.48 2.31 7.39
N LEU A 78 1.34 1.00 7.58
CA LEU A 78 1.58 0.34 8.87
C LEU A 78 3.03 0.54 9.34
N THR A 79 3.99 0.43 8.44
CA THR A 79 5.41 0.70 8.70
C THR A 79 5.62 2.15 9.12
N LEU A 80 5.07 3.08 8.36
CA LEU A 80 5.14 4.52 8.63
C LEU A 80 4.57 4.88 10.01
N THR A 81 3.38 4.37 10.33
CA THR A 81 2.74 4.62 11.64
C THR A 81 3.52 4.02 12.79
N ALA A 82 4.15 2.85 12.61
CA ALA A 82 5.02 2.24 13.59
C ALA A 82 6.30 3.07 13.83
N GLU A 83 6.93 3.56 12.77
CA GLU A 83 8.10 4.44 12.85
C GLU A 83 7.77 5.75 13.57
N LEU A 84 6.62 6.35 13.28
CA LEU A 84 6.16 7.56 13.98
C LEU A 84 5.99 7.33 15.48
N ARG A 85 5.42 6.19 15.88
CA ARG A 85 5.26 5.84 17.30
C ARG A 85 6.60 5.59 18.00
N ALA A 86 7.60 5.11 17.29
CA ALA A 86 8.94 4.84 17.81
C ALA A 86 9.89 6.05 17.80
N ALA A 87 9.51 7.14 17.15
CA ALA A 87 10.38 8.30 16.95
C ALA A 87 10.66 9.05 18.26
N CYS A 88 11.92 9.34 18.55
CA CYS A 88 12.33 10.18 19.70
C CYS A 88 11.81 11.62 19.59
N ASN A 89 11.64 12.14 18.37
CA ASN A 89 11.05 13.46 18.09
C ASN A 89 9.90 13.28 17.11
N VAL A 90 8.74 12.95 17.64
CA VAL A 90 7.52 12.67 16.88
C VAL A 90 7.12 13.86 16.01
N ARG A 91 7.26 15.11 16.51
CA ARG A 91 6.88 16.30 15.73
C ARG A 91 7.73 16.45 14.46
N LYS A 92 9.05 16.24 14.58
CA LYS A 92 9.95 16.31 13.42
C LYS A 92 9.63 15.19 12.42
N ALA A 93 9.51 13.96 12.91
CA ALA A 93 9.17 12.80 12.09
C ALA A 93 7.82 12.98 11.37
N LEU A 94 6.81 13.53 12.05
CA LEU A 94 5.49 13.78 11.47
C LEU A 94 5.57 14.82 10.32
N ILE A 95 6.32 15.90 10.50
CA ILE A 95 6.49 16.94 9.46
C ILE A 95 7.20 16.36 8.23
N GLU A 96 8.29 15.61 8.44
CA GLU A 96 9.05 14.99 7.36
C GLU A 96 8.18 13.98 6.57
N ARG A 97 7.44 13.12 7.27
CA ARG A 97 6.58 12.12 6.64
C ARG A 97 5.32 12.73 5.99
N ALA A 98 4.76 13.79 6.57
CA ALA A 98 3.64 14.50 5.94
C ALA A 98 4.05 15.12 4.60
N ALA A 99 5.27 15.68 4.51
CA ALA A 99 5.78 16.22 3.25
C ALA A 99 5.97 15.12 2.18
N GLU A 100 6.52 13.97 2.56
CA GLU A 100 6.64 12.80 1.66
C GLU A 100 5.26 12.28 1.20
N GLY A 101 4.30 12.15 2.12
CA GLY A 101 2.94 11.71 1.82
C GLY A 101 2.20 12.65 0.87
N VAL A 102 2.35 13.96 1.04
CA VAL A 102 1.78 14.95 0.11
C VAL A 102 2.39 14.81 -1.29
N LEU A 103 3.69 14.60 -1.40
CA LEU A 103 4.35 14.42 -2.69
C LEU A 103 3.88 13.14 -3.40
N ASP A 104 3.66 12.04 -2.67
CA ASP A 104 3.11 10.81 -3.22
C ASP A 104 1.67 11.00 -3.71
N GLN A 105 0.83 11.73 -2.98
CA GLN A 105 -0.54 12.06 -3.39
C GLN A 105 -0.60 12.97 -4.62
N LEU A 106 0.42 13.79 -4.83
CA LEU A 106 0.54 14.65 -6.01
C LEU A 106 1.10 13.91 -7.23
N ASP A 107 1.58 12.66 -7.08
CA ASP A 107 2.01 11.85 -8.22
C ASP A 107 0.80 11.42 -9.07
N PRO A 108 0.70 11.87 -10.33
CA PRO A 108 -0.44 11.55 -11.18
C PRO A 108 -0.60 10.03 -11.42
N ALA A 109 0.50 9.27 -11.37
CA ALA A 109 0.45 7.84 -11.59
C ALA A 109 -0.14 7.10 -10.37
N SER A 110 0.18 7.52 -9.16
CA SER A 110 -0.40 7.00 -7.93
C SER A 110 -1.90 7.31 -7.87
N ALA A 111 -2.28 8.57 -8.12
CA ALA A 111 -3.67 9.01 -8.14
C ALA A 111 -4.51 8.25 -9.18
N ALA A 112 -4.00 8.08 -10.41
CA ALA A 112 -4.70 7.36 -11.47
C ALA A 112 -4.96 5.89 -11.09
N LEU A 113 -4.01 5.21 -10.45
CA LEU A 113 -4.19 3.84 -10.00
C LEU A 113 -5.27 3.73 -8.90
N LYS A 114 -5.28 4.65 -7.93
CA LYS A 114 -6.30 4.70 -6.87
C LYS A 114 -7.70 4.87 -7.47
N VAL A 115 -7.84 5.80 -8.41
CA VAL A 115 -9.12 6.03 -9.11
C VAL A 115 -9.60 4.77 -9.83
N GLU A 116 -8.73 4.03 -10.51
CA GLU A 116 -9.09 2.78 -11.18
C GLU A 116 -9.53 1.70 -10.19
N ILE A 117 -8.85 1.57 -9.06
CA ILE A 117 -9.21 0.60 -8.00
C ILE A 117 -10.59 0.95 -7.40
N VAL A 118 -10.84 2.23 -7.08
CA VAL A 118 -12.13 2.69 -6.53
C VAL A 118 -13.24 2.55 -7.57
N ALA A 119 -12.98 2.87 -8.83
CA ALA A 119 -13.94 2.67 -9.91
C ALA A 119 -14.30 1.19 -10.10
N GLU A 120 -13.35 0.28 -9.95
CA GLU A 120 -13.65 -1.16 -9.98
C GLU A 120 -14.39 -1.60 -8.71
N ALA A 121 -14.05 -1.10 -7.54
CA ALA A 121 -14.76 -1.37 -6.29
C ALA A 121 -16.25 -0.97 -6.35
N ALA A 122 -16.59 0.08 -7.10
CA ALA A 122 -17.99 0.49 -7.30
C ALA A 122 -18.82 -0.55 -8.08
N ARG A 123 -18.19 -1.45 -8.84
CA ARG A 123 -18.84 -2.44 -9.72
C ARG A 123 -18.61 -3.89 -9.27
N ASN A 124 -17.54 -4.12 -8.53
CA ASN A 124 -17.09 -5.45 -8.13
C ASN A 124 -17.13 -5.59 -6.60
N PRO A 125 -18.13 -6.31 -6.04
CA PRO A 125 -18.29 -6.45 -4.58
C PRO A 125 -17.07 -7.09 -3.90
N HIS A 126 -16.30 -7.93 -4.60
CA HIS A 126 -15.09 -8.53 -4.06
C HIS A 126 -13.99 -7.49 -3.88
N VAL A 127 -13.76 -6.65 -4.89
CA VAL A 127 -12.80 -5.53 -4.81
C VAL A 127 -13.25 -4.50 -3.77
N ALA A 128 -14.55 -4.19 -3.72
CA ALA A 128 -15.12 -3.32 -2.70
C ALA A 128 -14.85 -3.80 -1.26
N ARG A 129 -14.91 -5.11 -1.03
CA ARG A 129 -14.58 -5.70 0.27
C ARG A 129 -13.10 -5.51 0.61
N ILE A 130 -12.21 -5.78 -0.34
CA ILE A 130 -10.75 -5.62 -0.16
C ILE A 130 -10.43 -4.17 0.23
N VAL A 131 -10.94 -3.20 -0.52
CA VAL A 131 -10.70 -1.77 -0.27
C VAL A 131 -11.24 -1.36 1.11
N ARG A 132 -12.48 -1.74 1.47
CA ARG A 132 -13.07 -1.43 2.78
C ARG A 132 -12.31 -2.06 3.96
N GLU A 133 -11.84 -3.27 3.83
CA GLU A 133 -11.04 -3.94 4.86
C GLU A 133 -9.70 -3.24 5.07
N ALA A 134 -9.05 -2.81 4.00
CA ALA A 134 -7.81 -2.03 4.07
C ALA A 134 -8.05 -0.65 4.70
N ASP A 135 -9.09 0.08 4.29
CA ASP A 135 -9.48 1.38 4.87
C ASP A 135 -9.77 1.26 6.38
N ALA A 136 -10.58 0.28 6.78
CA ALA A 136 -10.88 0.05 8.19
C ALA A 136 -9.61 -0.26 9.01
N THR A 137 -8.62 -0.94 8.43
CA THR A 137 -7.34 -1.22 9.09
C THR A 137 -6.49 0.05 9.18
N CYS A 138 -6.40 0.83 8.10
CA CYS A 138 -5.75 2.13 8.05
C CYS A 138 -6.27 3.06 9.16
N ARG A 139 -7.59 3.25 9.24
CA ARG A 139 -8.25 4.10 10.24
C ARG A 139 -7.96 3.64 11.67
N ARG A 140 -7.96 2.33 11.93
CA ARG A 140 -7.59 1.80 13.26
C ARG A 140 -6.14 2.13 13.64
N GLU A 141 -5.20 1.94 12.73
CA GLU A 141 -3.78 2.21 12.99
C GLU A 141 -3.49 3.69 13.15
N LEU A 142 -4.15 4.54 12.35
CA LEU A 142 -4.08 5.99 12.53
C LEU A 142 -4.64 6.40 13.89
N MET A 143 -5.77 5.84 14.33
CA MET A 143 -6.34 6.10 15.65
C MET A 143 -5.35 5.76 16.76
N VAL A 144 -4.73 4.57 16.73
CA VAL A 144 -3.72 4.14 17.71
C VAL A 144 -2.53 5.09 17.72
N THR A 145 -2.06 5.47 16.54
CA THR A 145 -0.90 6.35 16.38
C THR A 145 -1.18 7.75 16.90
N ILE A 146 -2.31 8.35 16.55
CA ILE A 146 -2.69 9.70 17.01
C ILE A 146 -2.85 9.72 18.54
N ARG A 147 -3.48 8.70 19.12
CA ARG A 147 -3.59 8.57 20.58
C ARG A 147 -2.23 8.53 21.26
N ALA A 148 -1.33 7.69 20.77
CA ALA A 148 0.02 7.59 21.31
C ALA A 148 0.77 8.93 21.24
N ILE A 149 0.67 9.66 20.12
CA ILE A 149 1.29 10.97 19.90
C ILE A 149 0.71 12.02 20.86
N ARG A 150 -0.62 12.09 20.99
CA ARG A 150 -1.32 13.05 21.87
C ARG A 150 -0.98 12.79 23.34
N SER A 151 -1.00 11.53 23.77
CA SER A 151 -0.62 11.12 25.12
C SER A 151 0.83 11.51 25.45
N ALA A 152 1.77 11.26 24.53
CA ALA A 152 3.17 11.65 24.70
C ALA A 152 3.37 13.18 24.74
N ALA A 153 2.48 13.96 24.13
CA ALA A 153 2.47 15.42 24.17
C ALA A 153 1.71 16.00 25.38
N GLY A 154 1.16 15.17 26.27
CA GLY A 154 0.40 15.59 27.45
C GLY A 154 -0.98 16.19 27.12
N HIS A 155 -1.53 15.87 25.97
CA HIS A 155 -2.90 16.30 25.59
C HIS A 155 -3.93 15.27 26.05
N ASP A 156 -5.10 15.77 26.50
CA ASP A 156 -6.24 14.91 26.81
C ASP A 156 -6.66 14.08 25.58
N ASP A 157 -6.79 12.78 25.80
CA ASP A 157 -7.29 11.85 24.78
C ASP A 157 -8.83 11.83 24.82
N THR A 158 -9.44 12.90 24.33
CA THR A 158 -10.90 12.86 24.11
C THR A 158 -11.17 12.05 22.85
N PRO A 159 -12.01 10.99 22.90
CA PRO A 159 -12.28 10.14 21.76
C PRO A 159 -12.76 10.92 20.52
N ALA A 160 -13.56 11.98 20.71
CA ALA A 160 -14.06 12.82 19.63
C ALA A 160 -12.94 13.56 18.88
N ALA A 161 -12.05 14.27 19.59
CA ALA A 161 -10.96 15.01 18.96
C ALA A 161 -9.98 14.10 18.19
N THR A 162 -9.77 12.88 18.68
CA THR A 162 -8.93 11.90 17.99
C THR A 162 -9.65 11.35 16.75
N ALA A 163 -10.96 11.10 16.81
CA ALA A 163 -11.75 10.66 15.67
C ALA A 163 -11.75 11.70 14.55
N ASP A 164 -11.99 12.98 14.88
CA ASP A 164 -11.96 14.08 13.91
C ASP A 164 -10.59 14.19 13.20
N MET A 165 -9.50 14.04 13.93
CA MET A 165 -8.16 14.03 13.35
C MET A 165 -7.93 12.83 12.41
N VAL A 166 -8.45 11.66 12.77
CA VAL A 166 -8.37 10.46 11.91
C VAL A 166 -9.12 10.69 10.61
N GLU A 167 -10.34 11.25 10.67
CA GLU A 167 -11.14 11.54 9.46
C GLU A 167 -10.42 12.54 8.54
N VAL A 168 -9.85 13.61 9.09
CA VAL A 168 -9.07 14.58 8.31
C VAL A 168 -7.85 13.92 7.67
N LEU A 169 -7.09 13.12 8.42
CA LEU A 169 -5.91 12.45 7.87
C LEU A 169 -6.28 11.35 6.88
N ALA A 170 -7.30 10.55 7.15
CA ALA A 170 -7.74 9.52 6.23
C ALA A 170 -8.18 10.13 4.89
N SER A 171 -8.94 11.24 4.92
CA SER A 171 -9.37 11.94 3.70
C SER A 171 -8.24 12.54 2.86
N LEU A 172 -7.04 12.69 3.43
CA LEU A 172 -5.84 13.10 2.67
C LEU A 172 -5.20 11.94 1.91
N PHE A 173 -5.54 10.69 2.27
CA PHE A 173 -4.95 9.48 1.68
C PHE A 173 -5.96 8.67 0.83
N GLU A 174 -7.22 9.07 0.79
CA GLU A 174 -8.26 8.54 -0.12
C GLU A 174 -8.15 9.16 -1.51
#